data_c6f60798e40b3740258b147402df370d
#
_entry.id   c6f60798e40b3740258b147402df370d
#
_cell.length_a   1.000
_cell.length_b   1.000
_cell.length_c   1.000
_cell.angle_alpha   90.00
_cell.angle_beta   90.00
_cell.angle_gamma   90.00
#
_symmetry.space_group_name_H-M   'P 1'
#
loop_
_entity.id
_entity.type
_entity.pdbx_description
1 polymer ?
#
loop_
_entity_poly.entity_id
_entity_poly.type
_entity_poly.pdbx_seq_one_letter_code
_entity_poly.pdbx_strand_id
1 'polypeptide(L)'
;MTFKQKIIFIISLAFFQIFYLLSTYTGQYLNSFFLLTCLTATILCYNLYQLLMQLFTSEKVEAELNLLKKQQLLNSEHLLLMNQQEATSLKAQKQFSKNLQSIQKLLHENDCENAQKLVYEVLEAFQRDRFHPYCEDNLILAILESKRLFAQHLGIHTDYKIFLPEKSNIQSSDLCSVLFNILDNAIEACRSSESAEPYLSLSLTTSKGFISILVKNSKNPQTVFDHTTTKKDSFNHGLGLSIIEDICHKYDGSWQWHDYGNIFESVILLRY
;
A
#
# COMPACT_ATOMS: atom_id res chain seq x y z
N MET A 1 17.57 6.63 -36.02
CA MET A 1 16.89 5.46 -36.59
C MET A 1 17.14 4.27 -35.69
N THR A 2 16.09 3.74 -35.03
CA THR A 2 16.23 2.62 -34.11
C THR A 2 16.52 1.31 -34.87
N PHE A 3 17.08 0.30 -34.18
CA PHE A 3 17.37 -1.02 -34.79
C PHE A 3 16.15 -1.62 -35.51
N LYS A 4 14.96 -1.48 -34.95
CA LYS A 4 13.69 -1.92 -35.57
C LYS A 4 13.37 -1.18 -36.85
N GLN A 5 13.62 0.11 -36.94
CA GLN A 5 13.43 0.92 -38.15
C GLN A 5 14.35 0.49 -39.28
N LYS A 6 15.59 0.14 -38.97
CA LYS A 6 16.54 -0.40 -39.93
C LYS A 6 16.07 -1.74 -40.50
N ILE A 7 15.54 -2.63 -39.64
CA ILE A 7 15.03 -3.92 -40.07
C ILE A 7 13.84 -3.77 -41.02
N ILE A 8 12.86 -2.94 -40.68
CA ILE A 8 11.66 -2.71 -41.53
C ILE A 8 12.07 -2.09 -42.88
N PHE A 9 13.02 -1.16 -42.87
CA PHE A 9 13.54 -0.56 -44.10
C PHE A 9 14.25 -1.59 -44.97
N ILE A 10 15.07 -2.48 -44.39
CA ILE A 10 15.77 -3.55 -45.10
C ILE A 10 14.77 -4.56 -45.67
N ILE A 11 13.75 -4.97 -44.93
CA ILE A 11 12.70 -5.88 -45.39
C ILE A 11 11.93 -5.27 -46.54
N SER A 12 11.54 -3.99 -46.47
CA SER A 12 10.89 -3.26 -47.51
C SER A 12 11.74 -3.18 -48.79
N LEU A 13 13.03 -2.94 -48.67
CA LEU A 13 13.98 -2.88 -49.78
C LEU A 13 14.16 -4.27 -50.44
N ALA A 14 14.28 -5.34 -49.64
CA ALA A 14 14.39 -6.70 -50.10
C ALA A 14 13.12 -7.14 -50.87
N PHE A 15 11.93 -6.80 -50.33
CA PHE A 15 10.66 -7.09 -51.01
C PHE A 15 10.56 -6.37 -52.37
N PHE A 16 11.04 -5.14 -52.44
CA PHE A 16 11.08 -4.37 -53.67
C PHE A 16 12.02 -4.99 -54.73
N GLN A 17 13.20 -5.48 -54.31
CA GLN A 17 14.17 -6.15 -55.20
C GLN A 17 13.65 -7.49 -55.68
N ILE A 18 13.01 -8.29 -54.84
CA ILE A 18 12.42 -9.59 -55.26
C ILE A 18 11.30 -9.34 -56.27
N PHE A 19 10.47 -8.35 -56.03
CA PHE A 19 9.39 -7.99 -56.95
C PHE A 19 9.91 -7.49 -58.33
N TYR A 20 10.97 -6.69 -58.33
CA TYR A 20 11.64 -6.22 -59.53
C TYR A 20 12.17 -7.40 -60.37
N LEU A 21 12.86 -8.35 -59.70
CA LEU A 21 13.40 -9.58 -60.33
C LEU A 21 12.28 -10.46 -60.92
N LEU A 22 11.16 -10.63 -60.21
CA LEU A 22 10.00 -11.37 -60.72
C LEU A 22 9.36 -10.71 -61.94
N SER A 23 9.28 -9.40 -61.95
CA SER A 23 8.73 -8.62 -63.07
C SER A 23 9.64 -8.69 -64.31
N THR A 24 10.96 -8.67 -64.17
CA THR A 24 11.89 -8.83 -65.28
C THR A 24 11.88 -10.26 -65.82
N TYR A 25 11.69 -11.27 -64.95
CA TYR A 25 11.58 -12.67 -65.35
C TYR A 25 10.30 -12.97 -66.16
N THR A 26 9.18 -12.33 -65.83
CA THR A 26 7.89 -12.50 -66.53
C THR A 26 7.79 -11.73 -67.85
N GLY A 27 8.82 -10.97 -68.24
CA GLY A 27 8.83 -10.20 -69.52
C GLY A 27 7.82 -9.05 -69.58
N GLN A 28 7.15 -8.73 -68.46
CA GLN A 28 6.25 -7.58 -68.40
C GLN A 28 7.06 -6.33 -68.17
N TYR A 29 7.02 -5.41 -69.10
CA TYR A 29 7.56 -4.04 -68.89
C TYR A 29 6.87 -3.38 -67.71
N LEU A 30 7.64 -3.05 -66.67
CA LEU A 30 7.16 -2.31 -65.51
C LEU A 30 6.60 -0.96 -66.00
N ASN A 31 5.30 -0.80 -66.04
CA ASN A 31 4.67 0.49 -66.31
C ASN A 31 5.15 1.49 -65.25
N SER A 32 5.59 2.67 -65.64
CA SER A 32 6.00 3.77 -64.74
C SER A 32 4.95 4.08 -63.65
N PHE A 33 3.70 3.82 -63.97
CA PHE A 33 2.56 3.91 -63.06
C PHE A 33 2.68 2.90 -61.87
N PHE A 34 3.13 1.69 -62.11
CA PHE A 34 3.29 0.67 -61.07
C PHE A 34 4.44 1.01 -60.11
N LEU A 35 5.54 1.53 -60.64
CA LEU A 35 6.65 2.04 -59.84
C LEU A 35 6.19 3.19 -58.91
N LEU A 36 5.40 4.10 -59.42
CA LEU A 36 4.85 5.22 -58.67
C LEU A 36 3.92 4.74 -57.53
N THR A 37 3.07 3.75 -57.80
CA THR A 37 2.16 3.19 -56.77
C THR A 37 2.92 2.45 -55.68
N CYS A 38 3.99 1.71 -56.00
CA CYS A 38 4.85 1.07 -54.98
C CYS A 38 5.59 2.11 -54.13
N LEU A 39 6.07 3.18 -54.74
CA LEU A 39 6.78 4.27 -54.01
C LEU A 39 5.80 5.02 -53.08
N THR A 40 4.60 5.30 -53.50
CA THR A 40 3.58 5.91 -52.64
C THR A 40 3.15 4.99 -51.49
N ALA A 41 3.00 3.67 -51.74
CA ALA A 41 2.68 2.70 -50.71
C ALA A 41 3.78 2.60 -49.65
N THR A 42 5.07 2.60 -50.01
CA THR A 42 6.17 2.59 -49.06
C THR A 42 6.24 3.86 -48.19
N ILE A 43 5.96 5.03 -48.80
CA ILE A 43 5.89 6.29 -48.07
C ILE A 43 4.71 6.28 -47.10
N LEU A 44 3.57 5.78 -47.48
CA LEU A 44 2.38 5.63 -46.62
C LEU A 44 2.66 4.70 -45.44
N CYS A 45 3.24 3.54 -45.69
CA CYS A 45 3.62 2.60 -44.62
C CYS A 45 4.63 3.20 -43.65
N TYR A 46 5.58 3.96 -44.15
CA TYR A 46 6.57 4.66 -43.31
C TYR A 46 5.88 5.73 -42.41
N ASN A 47 5.01 6.54 -42.98
CA ASN A 47 4.26 7.56 -42.23
C ASN A 47 3.33 6.93 -41.18
N LEU A 48 2.63 5.84 -41.53
CA LEU A 48 1.80 5.09 -40.59
C LEU A 48 2.64 4.54 -39.43
N TYR A 49 3.80 3.98 -39.73
CA TYR A 49 4.73 3.50 -38.70
C TYR A 49 5.20 4.64 -37.76
N GLN A 50 5.54 5.79 -38.30
CA GLN A 50 5.94 6.96 -37.49
C GLN A 50 4.79 7.44 -36.60
N LEU A 51 3.56 7.45 -37.10
CA LEU A 51 2.38 7.85 -36.34
C LEU A 51 2.08 6.85 -35.20
N LEU A 52 2.18 5.57 -35.46
CA LEU A 52 2.04 4.54 -34.43
C LEU A 52 3.13 4.67 -33.35
N MET A 53 4.38 4.93 -33.74
CA MET A 53 5.48 5.12 -32.78
C MET A 53 5.29 6.39 -31.94
N GLN A 54 4.72 7.46 -32.50
CA GLN A 54 4.38 8.66 -31.73
C GLN A 54 3.25 8.38 -30.72
N LEU A 55 2.23 7.62 -31.08
CA LEU A 55 1.16 7.23 -30.18
C LEU A 55 1.69 6.38 -29.01
N PHE A 56 2.51 5.38 -29.28
CA PHE A 56 3.12 4.55 -28.23
C PHE A 56 4.05 5.33 -27.30
N THR A 57 4.78 6.30 -27.83
CA THR A 57 5.65 7.14 -26.98
C THR A 57 4.84 8.13 -26.15
N SER A 58 3.75 8.68 -26.68
CA SER A 58 2.86 9.59 -25.93
C SER A 58 2.15 8.87 -24.77
N GLU A 59 1.64 7.66 -24.98
CA GLU A 59 1.03 6.86 -23.91
C GLU A 59 2.03 6.54 -22.80
N LYS A 60 3.27 6.22 -23.16
CA LYS A 60 4.31 5.93 -22.19
C LYS A 60 4.69 7.14 -21.34
N VAL A 61 4.82 8.31 -21.99
CA VAL A 61 5.10 9.59 -21.32
C VAL A 61 3.94 10.02 -20.42
N GLU A 62 2.71 9.79 -20.86
CA GLU A 62 1.51 10.09 -20.05
C GLU A 62 1.41 9.19 -18.81
N ALA A 63 1.71 7.89 -18.95
CA ALA A 63 1.77 6.97 -17.81
C ALA A 63 2.85 7.37 -16.80
N GLU A 64 4.03 7.77 -17.26
CA GLU A 64 5.14 8.24 -16.42
C GLU A 64 4.80 9.55 -15.70
N LEU A 65 4.14 10.48 -16.41
CA LEU A 65 3.65 11.73 -15.83
C LEU A 65 2.60 11.48 -14.74
N ASN A 66 1.69 10.55 -14.96
CA ASN A 66 0.67 10.19 -13.98
C ASN A 66 1.29 9.53 -12.73
N LEU A 67 2.32 8.71 -12.91
CA LEU A 67 3.08 8.15 -11.80
C LEU A 67 3.78 9.23 -10.97
N LEU A 68 4.44 10.17 -11.63
CA LEU A 68 5.11 11.32 -10.98
C LEU A 68 4.11 12.20 -10.22
N LYS A 69 2.95 12.49 -10.79
CA LYS A 69 1.88 13.23 -10.11
C LYS A 69 1.39 12.50 -8.86
N LYS A 70 1.24 11.17 -8.94
CA LYS A 70 0.84 10.35 -7.79
C LYS A 70 1.90 10.37 -6.68
N GLN A 71 3.18 10.28 -7.03
CA GLN A 71 4.28 10.41 -6.07
C GLN A 71 4.31 11.80 -5.41
N GLN A 72 4.10 12.86 -6.18
CA GLN A 72 4.01 14.22 -5.64
C GLN A 72 2.84 14.38 -4.66
N LEU A 73 1.69 13.81 -4.99
CA LEU A 73 0.52 13.82 -4.10
C LEU A 73 0.82 13.10 -2.77
N LEU A 74 1.37 11.89 -2.84
CA LEU A 74 1.76 11.12 -1.66
C LEU A 74 2.78 11.86 -0.79
N ASN A 75 3.78 12.48 -1.41
CA ASN A 75 4.76 13.29 -0.67
C ASN A 75 4.12 14.52 0.01
N SER A 76 3.16 15.17 -0.65
CA SER A 76 2.45 16.30 -0.05
C SER A 76 1.56 15.89 1.12
N GLU A 77 0.88 14.75 1.03
CA GLU A 77 0.12 14.17 2.14
C GLU A 77 1.03 13.80 3.31
N HIS A 78 2.17 13.19 3.03
CA HIS A 78 3.15 12.84 4.05
C HIS A 78 3.67 14.08 4.79
N LEU A 79 4.00 15.15 4.06
CA LEU A 79 4.42 16.43 4.65
C LEU A 79 3.31 17.07 5.50
N LEU A 80 2.05 16.98 5.06
CA LEU A 80 0.91 17.47 5.83
C LEU A 80 0.76 16.70 7.15
N LEU A 81 0.87 15.37 7.12
CA LEU A 81 0.83 14.52 8.32
C LEU A 81 1.99 14.84 9.27
N MET A 82 3.20 14.99 8.76
CA MET A 82 4.37 15.39 9.57
C MET A 82 4.15 16.74 10.24
N ASN A 83 3.67 17.73 9.52
CA ASN A 83 3.38 19.06 10.08
C ASN A 83 2.27 19.01 11.14
N GLN A 84 1.25 18.20 10.95
CA GLN A 84 0.20 17.98 11.97
C GLN A 84 0.76 17.31 13.21
N GLN A 85 1.63 16.31 13.04
CA GLN A 85 2.27 15.60 14.14
C GLN A 85 3.21 16.53 14.93
N GLU A 86 3.97 17.37 14.25
CA GLU A 86 4.81 18.39 14.87
C GLU A 86 3.97 19.42 15.65
N ALA A 87 2.86 19.90 15.07
CA ALA A 87 1.96 20.82 15.73
C ALA A 87 1.30 20.23 16.99
N THR A 88 0.93 18.93 16.95
CA THR A 88 0.38 18.22 18.12
C THR A 88 1.45 18.02 19.20
N SER A 89 2.67 17.66 18.84
CA SER A 89 3.80 17.53 19.75
C SER A 89 4.13 18.86 20.44
N LEU A 90 4.17 19.96 19.69
CA LEU A 90 4.38 21.31 20.24
C LEU A 90 3.26 21.73 21.20
N LYS A 91 2.00 21.38 20.89
CA LYS A 91 0.87 21.65 21.80
C LYS A 91 1.01 20.86 23.10
N ALA A 92 1.35 19.56 23.01
CA ALA A 92 1.57 18.71 24.17
C ALA A 92 2.71 19.24 25.05
N GLN A 93 3.83 19.64 24.44
CA GLN A 93 4.98 20.22 25.14
C GLN A 93 4.61 21.55 25.85
N LYS A 94 3.85 22.42 25.19
CA LYS A 94 3.37 23.66 25.81
C LYS A 94 2.41 23.41 26.97
N GLN A 95 1.52 22.44 26.85
CA GLN A 95 0.61 22.04 27.91
C GLN A 95 1.36 21.45 29.11
N PHE A 96 2.34 20.60 28.86
CA PHE A 96 3.21 20.06 29.90
C PHE A 96 3.97 21.14 30.63
N SER A 97 4.56 22.10 29.91
CA SER A 97 5.25 23.24 30.51
C SER A 97 4.33 24.07 31.39
N LYS A 98 3.08 24.35 30.96
CA LYS A 98 2.08 25.04 31.77
C LYS A 98 1.73 24.27 33.05
N ASN A 99 1.54 22.96 32.95
CA ASN A 99 1.23 22.12 34.10
C ASN A 99 2.38 22.17 35.14
N LEU A 100 3.64 22.09 34.69
CA LEU A 100 4.82 22.22 35.57
C LEU A 100 4.86 23.60 36.25
N GLN A 101 4.59 24.70 35.52
CA GLN A 101 4.54 26.03 36.10
C GLN A 101 3.42 26.17 37.15
N SER A 102 2.27 25.54 36.93
CA SER A 102 1.16 25.54 37.87
C SER A 102 1.50 24.76 39.14
N ILE A 103 2.18 23.58 39.00
CA ILE A 103 2.66 22.81 40.13
C ILE A 103 3.70 23.62 40.96
N GLN A 104 4.65 24.26 40.28
CA GLN A 104 5.65 25.09 40.89
C GLN A 104 5.01 26.26 41.69
N LYS A 105 3.98 26.90 41.13
CA LYS A 105 3.26 27.96 41.82
C LYS A 105 2.57 27.47 43.09
N LEU A 106 1.82 26.35 43.00
CA LEU A 106 1.15 25.74 44.14
C LEU A 106 2.13 25.35 45.27
N LEU A 107 3.30 24.83 44.90
CA LEU A 107 4.37 24.53 45.89
C LEU A 107 4.91 25.80 46.55
N HIS A 108 5.06 26.91 45.83
CA HIS A 108 5.47 28.19 46.38
C HIS A 108 4.44 28.78 47.35
N GLU A 109 3.15 28.52 47.10
CA GLU A 109 2.03 28.93 47.93
C GLU A 109 1.80 27.98 49.14
N ASN A 110 2.68 26.98 49.37
CA ASN A 110 2.55 25.92 50.35
C ASN A 110 1.29 25.05 50.23
N ASP A 111 0.62 25.09 49.10
CA ASP A 111 -0.57 24.26 48.81
C ASP A 111 -0.16 22.88 48.25
N CYS A 112 0.39 22.07 49.18
CA CYS A 112 0.91 20.74 48.81
C CYS A 112 -0.23 19.80 48.35
N GLU A 113 -1.44 19.93 48.86
CA GLU A 113 -2.55 19.04 48.52
C GLU A 113 -3.00 19.22 47.04
N ASN A 114 -3.18 20.46 46.63
CA ASN A 114 -3.57 20.76 45.22
C ASN A 114 -2.39 20.50 44.24
N ALA A 115 -1.15 20.76 44.68
CA ALA A 115 0.02 20.41 43.89
C ALA A 115 0.10 18.88 43.64
N GLN A 116 -0.12 18.07 44.68
CA GLN A 116 -0.13 16.62 44.57
C GLN A 116 -1.25 16.11 43.66
N LYS A 117 -2.44 16.70 43.78
CA LYS A 117 -3.57 16.36 42.92
C LYS A 117 -3.31 16.64 41.42
N LEU A 118 -2.72 17.81 41.15
CA LEU A 118 -2.35 18.18 39.77
C LEU A 118 -1.24 17.26 39.20
N VAL A 119 -0.29 16.84 40.02
CA VAL A 119 0.72 15.85 39.63
C VAL A 119 0.07 14.51 39.28
N TYR A 120 -0.90 14.03 40.06
CA TYR A 120 -1.65 12.81 39.75
C TYR A 120 -2.44 12.95 38.46
N GLU A 121 -3.12 14.06 38.22
CA GLU A 121 -3.84 14.30 36.97
C GLU A 121 -2.91 14.28 35.74
N VAL A 122 -1.74 14.90 35.85
CA VAL A 122 -0.73 14.91 34.78
C VAL A 122 -0.18 13.49 34.56
N LEU A 123 0.10 12.75 35.65
CA LEU A 123 0.57 11.36 35.54
C LEU A 123 -0.51 10.43 34.93
N GLU A 124 -1.79 10.61 35.31
CA GLU A 124 -2.88 9.85 34.70
C GLU A 124 -3.05 10.15 33.20
N ALA A 125 -2.95 11.42 32.82
CA ALA A 125 -2.97 11.81 31.41
C ALA A 125 -1.81 11.16 30.63
N PHE A 126 -0.60 11.20 31.20
CA PHE A 126 0.57 10.50 30.63
C PHE A 126 0.42 8.98 30.60
N GLN A 127 -0.32 8.38 31.53
CA GLN A 127 -0.56 6.94 31.55
C GLN A 127 -1.65 6.51 30.55
N ARG A 128 -2.63 7.37 30.27
CA ARG A 128 -3.65 7.12 29.22
C ARG A 128 -3.06 7.21 27.80
N ASP A 129 -2.08 8.10 27.61
CA ASP A 129 -1.37 8.26 26.33
C ASP A 129 -0.13 7.36 26.21
N ARG A 130 0.14 6.50 27.20
CA ARG A 130 1.27 5.57 27.09
C ARG A 130 1.00 4.58 25.98
N PHE A 131 1.89 4.60 24.98
CA PHE A 131 2.21 3.44 24.16
C PHE A 131 2.15 2.18 25.03
N HIS A 132 1.22 1.31 24.75
CA HIS A 132 1.25 0.00 25.36
C HIS A 132 2.41 -0.74 24.70
N PRO A 133 3.51 -1.07 25.37
CA PRO A 133 4.61 -1.79 24.75
C PRO A 133 4.12 -3.22 24.47
N TYR A 134 3.53 -3.42 23.30
CA TYR A 134 3.07 -4.73 22.87
C TYR A 134 4.24 -5.69 22.60
N CYS A 135 5.42 -5.15 22.25
CA CYS A 135 6.62 -5.90 21.93
C CYS A 135 7.85 -4.98 22.00
N GLU A 136 9.05 -5.60 22.04
CA GLU A 136 10.33 -4.88 22.05
C GLU A 136 10.72 -4.32 20.67
N ASP A 137 10.13 -4.84 19.59
CA ASP A 137 10.39 -4.38 18.22
C ASP A 137 9.68 -3.05 17.94
N ASN A 138 10.45 -1.99 17.84
CA ASN A 138 9.95 -0.64 17.62
C ASN A 138 9.19 -0.48 16.27
N LEU A 139 9.55 -1.25 15.24
CA LEU A 139 8.90 -1.17 13.94
C LEU A 139 7.50 -1.79 13.99
N ILE A 140 7.39 -2.96 14.60
CA ILE A 140 6.11 -3.64 14.83
C ILE A 140 5.22 -2.78 15.72
N LEU A 141 5.79 -2.24 16.82
CA LEU A 141 5.08 -1.34 17.72
C LEU A 141 4.51 -0.11 17.00
N ALA A 142 5.32 0.54 16.16
CA ALA A 142 4.90 1.72 15.40
C ALA A 142 3.72 1.41 14.45
N ILE A 143 3.74 0.27 13.76
CA ILE A 143 2.66 -0.15 12.88
C ILE A 143 1.39 -0.43 13.68
N LEU A 144 1.48 -1.20 14.75
CA LEU A 144 0.34 -1.56 15.58
C LEU A 144 -0.35 -0.32 16.16
N GLU A 145 0.43 0.61 16.73
CA GLU A 145 -0.10 1.85 17.27
C GLU A 145 -0.69 2.77 16.19
N SER A 146 -0.01 2.91 15.06
CA SER A 146 -0.53 3.69 13.93
C SER A 146 -1.89 3.16 13.46
N LYS A 147 -2.04 1.85 13.30
CA LYS A 147 -3.30 1.23 12.86
C LYS A 147 -4.38 1.28 13.93
N ARG A 148 -4.01 1.14 15.22
CA ARG A 148 -4.93 1.27 16.35
C ARG A 148 -5.52 2.69 16.40
N LEU A 149 -4.66 3.71 16.37
CA LEU A 149 -5.08 5.12 16.40
C LEU A 149 -5.94 5.47 15.18
N PHE A 150 -5.57 4.98 14.00
CA PHE A 150 -6.35 5.21 12.79
C PHE A 150 -7.74 4.56 12.87
N ALA A 151 -7.84 3.32 13.35
CA ALA A 151 -9.11 2.64 13.56
C ALA A 151 -9.99 3.38 14.59
N GLN A 152 -9.41 3.81 15.71
CA GLN A 152 -10.12 4.59 16.74
C GLN A 152 -10.62 5.93 16.21
N HIS A 153 -9.84 6.61 15.37
CA HIS A 153 -10.26 7.85 14.74
C HIS A 153 -11.48 7.67 13.81
N LEU A 154 -11.64 6.47 13.24
CA LEU A 154 -12.81 6.07 12.45
C LEU A 154 -14.00 5.58 13.30
N GLY A 155 -13.89 5.63 14.63
CA GLY A 155 -14.92 5.11 15.55
C GLY A 155 -14.96 3.59 15.69
N ILE A 156 -13.90 2.89 15.26
CA ILE A 156 -13.80 1.44 15.36
C ILE A 156 -13.25 1.07 16.74
N HIS A 157 -13.97 0.23 17.49
CA HIS A 157 -13.48 -0.30 18.75
C HIS A 157 -12.34 -1.30 18.50
N THR A 158 -11.20 -1.14 19.21
CA THR A 158 -10.01 -1.97 19.01
C THR A 158 -9.63 -2.75 20.27
N ASP A 159 -9.36 -4.06 20.12
CA ASP A 159 -8.82 -4.94 21.19
C ASP A 159 -7.57 -5.66 20.67
N TYR A 160 -6.39 -5.32 21.22
CA TYR A 160 -5.11 -5.90 20.81
C TYR A 160 -4.49 -6.71 21.93
N LYS A 161 -4.25 -8.01 21.67
CA LYS A 161 -3.58 -8.96 22.57
C LYS A 161 -2.32 -9.49 21.91
N ILE A 162 -1.14 -9.04 22.35
CA ILE A 162 0.12 -9.27 21.66
C ILE A 162 1.13 -9.91 22.59
N PHE A 163 1.57 -11.10 22.20
CA PHE A 163 2.65 -11.86 22.86
C PHE A 163 3.58 -12.40 21.76
N LEU A 164 4.66 -11.66 21.51
CA LEU A 164 5.71 -12.05 20.57
C LEU A 164 6.91 -12.63 21.31
N PRO A 165 7.64 -13.59 20.72
CA PRO A 165 8.85 -14.13 21.33
C PRO A 165 9.97 -13.08 21.27
N GLU A 166 10.84 -13.06 22.28
CA GLU A 166 12.04 -12.21 22.30
C GLU A 166 12.99 -12.48 21.11
N LYS A 167 13.00 -13.71 20.61
CA LYS A 167 13.82 -14.15 19.46
C LYS A 167 12.95 -14.90 18.47
N SER A 168 12.97 -14.45 17.23
CA SER A 168 12.28 -15.08 16.10
C SER A 168 13.20 -15.06 14.88
N ASN A 169 13.12 -16.11 14.05
CA ASN A 169 13.79 -16.15 12.74
C ASN A 169 13.00 -15.37 11.68
N ILE A 170 11.79 -14.90 12.01
CA ILE A 170 10.98 -14.10 11.11
C ILE A 170 11.55 -12.68 11.09
N GLN A 171 11.84 -12.17 9.91
CA GLN A 171 12.29 -10.80 9.74
C GLN A 171 11.19 -9.80 10.15
N SER A 172 11.53 -8.80 10.93
CA SER A 172 10.57 -7.75 11.35
C SER A 172 9.88 -7.08 10.17
N SER A 173 10.59 -6.88 9.04
CA SER A 173 10.02 -6.33 7.80
C SER A 173 8.89 -7.19 7.22
N ASP A 174 9.04 -8.52 7.26
CA ASP A 174 8.02 -9.43 6.74
C ASP A 174 6.79 -9.47 7.66
N LEU A 175 7.01 -9.56 8.97
CA LEU A 175 5.93 -9.50 9.95
C LEU A 175 5.17 -8.16 9.86
N CYS A 176 5.91 -7.06 9.69
CA CYS A 176 5.33 -5.74 9.44
C CYS A 176 4.47 -5.70 8.17
N SER A 177 4.95 -6.31 7.08
CA SER A 177 4.20 -6.38 5.82
C SER A 177 2.90 -7.16 5.98
N VAL A 178 2.92 -8.28 6.70
CA VAL A 178 1.71 -9.06 7.01
C VAL A 178 0.75 -8.25 7.85
N LEU A 179 1.22 -7.66 8.97
CA LEU A 179 0.39 -6.87 9.88
C LEU A 179 -0.22 -5.65 9.19
N PHE A 180 0.56 -4.95 8.38
CA PHE A 180 0.09 -3.79 7.64
C PHE A 180 -1.06 -4.15 6.71
N ASN A 181 -0.89 -5.18 5.87
CA ASN A 181 -1.89 -5.60 4.90
C ASN A 181 -3.16 -6.15 5.55
N ILE A 182 -3.02 -6.99 6.59
CA ILE A 182 -4.19 -7.59 7.24
C ILE A 182 -5.00 -6.57 8.02
N LEU A 183 -4.35 -5.62 8.72
CA LEU A 183 -5.03 -4.58 9.47
C LEU A 183 -5.68 -3.53 8.55
N ASP A 184 -5.08 -3.18 7.41
CA ASP A 184 -5.71 -2.30 6.43
C ASP A 184 -6.98 -2.92 5.87
N ASN A 185 -6.94 -4.19 5.48
CA ASN A 185 -8.11 -4.90 5.01
C ASN A 185 -9.22 -4.95 6.08
N ALA A 186 -8.85 -5.21 7.33
CA ALA A 186 -9.79 -5.26 8.44
C ALA A 186 -10.44 -3.90 8.75
N ILE A 187 -9.65 -2.81 8.77
CA ILE A 187 -10.14 -1.44 8.98
C ILE A 187 -11.08 -1.03 7.84
N GLU A 188 -10.73 -1.36 6.60
CA GLU A 188 -11.57 -1.07 5.45
C GLU A 188 -12.90 -1.82 5.51
N ALA A 189 -12.88 -3.10 5.88
CA ALA A 189 -14.09 -3.90 6.08
C ALA A 189 -14.97 -3.33 7.20
N CYS A 190 -14.38 -2.90 8.32
CA CYS A 190 -15.09 -2.22 9.40
C CYS A 190 -15.75 -0.92 8.94
N ARG A 191 -15.04 -0.12 8.14
CA ARG A 191 -15.55 1.15 7.60
C ARG A 191 -16.75 0.95 6.69
N SER A 192 -16.79 -0.15 5.95
CA SER A 192 -17.91 -0.51 5.06
C SER A 192 -19.02 -1.28 5.77
N SER A 193 -18.84 -1.63 7.04
CA SER A 193 -19.85 -2.33 7.82
C SER A 193 -21.01 -1.39 8.18
N GLU A 194 -22.23 -1.93 8.22
CA GLU A 194 -23.43 -1.23 8.69
C GLU A 194 -23.62 -1.36 10.24
N SER A 195 -22.59 -1.86 10.94
CA SER A 195 -22.63 -2.01 12.38
C SER A 195 -22.64 -0.66 13.09
N ALA A 196 -23.51 -0.47 14.08
CA ALA A 196 -23.49 0.71 14.92
C ALA A 196 -22.22 0.82 15.77
N GLU A 197 -21.60 -0.31 16.10
CA GLU A 197 -20.35 -0.41 16.85
C GLU A 197 -19.37 -1.34 16.12
N PRO A 198 -18.66 -0.83 15.08
CA PRO A 198 -17.69 -1.64 14.38
C PRO A 198 -16.50 -1.97 15.30
N TYR A 199 -16.03 -3.20 15.24
CA TYR A 199 -14.90 -3.65 16.05
C TYR A 199 -13.81 -4.33 15.24
N LEU A 200 -12.59 -4.23 15.75
CA LEU A 200 -11.39 -4.86 15.24
C LEU A 200 -10.60 -5.48 16.41
N SER A 201 -10.44 -6.77 16.41
CA SER A 201 -9.58 -7.45 17.38
C SER A 201 -8.36 -8.08 16.69
N LEU A 202 -7.21 -7.94 17.33
CA LEU A 202 -5.93 -8.53 16.90
C LEU A 202 -5.39 -9.39 18.04
N SER A 203 -5.11 -10.65 17.78
CA SER A 203 -4.38 -11.52 18.68
C SER A 203 -3.11 -12.04 18.01
N LEU A 204 -1.97 -11.68 18.56
CA LEU A 204 -0.66 -12.20 18.20
C LEU A 204 -0.17 -13.09 19.34
N THR A 205 -0.01 -14.38 19.06
CA THR A 205 0.42 -15.35 20.08
C THR A 205 1.47 -16.28 19.51
N THR A 206 2.28 -16.82 20.40
CA THR A 206 3.31 -17.79 20.05
C THR A 206 3.00 -19.13 20.66
N SER A 207 3.05 -20.19 19.88
CA SER A 207 2.84 -21.56 20.34
C SER A 207 3.57 -22.55 19.44
N LYS A 208 4.26 -23.51 20.05
CA LYS A 208 4.89 -24.66 19.38
C LYS A 208 5.75 -24.30 18.16
N GLY A 209 6.50 -23.19 18.20
CA GLY A 209 7.35 -22.75 17.10
C GLY A 209 6.62 -21.99 15.98
N PHE A 210 5.40 -21.52 16.26
CA PHE A 210 4.62 -20.69 15.34
C PHE A 210 4.23 -19.37 15.99
N ILE A 211 4.28 -18.30 15.21
CA ILE A 211 3.56 -17.06 15.48
C ILE A 211 2.18 -17.18 14.84
N SER A 212 1.14 -17.06 15.65
CA SER A 212 -0.25 -17.03 15.22
C SER A 212 -0.75 -15.58 15.21
N ILE A 213 -1.23 -15.13 14.07
CA ILE A 213 -1.87 -13.83 13.86
C ILE A 213 -3.33 -14.09 13.59
N LEU A 214 -4.21 -13.68 14.52
CA LEU A 214 -5.65 -13.79 14.40
C LEU A 214 -6.24 -12.38 14.38
N VAL A 215 -6.91 -12.03 13.30
CA VAL A 215 -7.64 -10.77 13.17
C VAL A 215 -9.11 -11.07 12.99
N LYS A 216 -9.96 -10.44 13.81
CA LYS A 216 -11.42 -10.47 13.64
C LYS A 216 -11.94 -9.06 13.50
N ASN A 217 -12.80 -8.84 12.52
CA ASN A 217 -13.35 -7.53 12.25
C ASN A 217 -14.82 -7.58 11.84
N SER A 218 -15.53 -6.50 12.10
CA SER A 218 -16.87 -6.28 11.54
C SER A 218 -16.79 -6.08 10.02
N LYS A 219 -17.79 -6.58 9.29
CA LYS A 219 -17.94 -6.36 7.85
C LYS A 219 -19.40 -6.21 7.47
N ASN A 220 -19.66 -5.70 6.27
CA ASN A 220 -20.99 -5.71 5.69
C ASN A 220 -21.34 -7.14 5.23
N PRO A 221 -22.43 -7.74 5.70
CA PRO A 221 -22.84 -9.11 5.33
C PRO A 221 -23.16 -9.26 3.85
N GLN A 222 -23.50 -8.18 3.14
CA GLN A 222 -23.73 -8.20 1.69
C GLN A 222 -22.47 -8.29 0.85
N THR A 223 -21.30 -7.98 1.43
CA THR A 223 -19.99 -8.09 0.74
C THR A 223 -19.53 -9.54 0.83
N VAL A 224 -19.57 -10.27 -0.26
CA VAL A 224 -19.01 -11.63 -0.34
C VAL A 224 -17.49 -11.50 -0.45
N PHE A 225 -16.77 -12.24 0.40
CA PHE A 225 -15.33 -12.37 0.26
C PHE A 225 -15.03 -13.21 -0.99
N ASP A 226 -14.48 -12.54 -2.01
CA ASP A 226 -13.93 -13.19 -3.20
C ASP A 226 -12.42 -13.03 -3.14
N HIS A 227 -11.68 -14.10 -3.37
CA HIS A 227 -10.22 -14.06 -3.50
C HIS A 227 -9.74 -13.15 -4.64
N THR A 228 -10.66 -12.73 -5.52
CA THR A 228 -10.43 -11.72 -6.56
C THR A 228 -10.86 -10.34 -6.07
N THR A 229 -10.00 -9.36 -6.22
CA THR A 229 -10.27 -7.97 -5.80
C THR A 229 -11.38 -7.33 -6.62
N THR A 230 -12.44 -6.88 -5.95
CA THR A 230 -13.60 -6.19 -6.56
C THR A 230 -13.37 -4.70 -6.83
N LYS A 231 -12.19 -4.15 -6.58
CA LYS A 231 -11.93 -2.72 -6.75
C LYS A 231 -11.42 -2.37 -8.15
N LYS A 232 -12.03 -1.34 -8.75
CA LYS A 232 -11.72 -0.79 -10.09
C LYS A 232 -10.28 -0.31 -10.28
N ASP A 233 -9.49 -0.17 -9.21
CA ASP A 233 -8.06 0.14 -9.25
C ASP A 233 -7.23 -1.15 -9.11
N SER A 234 -7.15 -1.91 -10.20
CA SER A 234 -6.48 -3.20 -10.29
C SER A 234 -4.95 -3.18 -10.02
N PHE A 235 -4.33 -2.02 -9.85
CA PHE A 235 -2.88 -1.89 -9.68
C PHE A 235 -2.40 -1.91 -8.22
N ASN A 236 -3.25 -1.68 -7.21
CA ASN A 236 -2.80 -1.54 -5.81
C ASN A 236 -3.49 -2.47 -4.80
N HIS A 237 -4.56 -3.21 -5.13
CA HIS A 237 -5.37 -3.92 -4.13
C HIS A 237 -5.41 -5.45 -4.24
N GLY A 238 -4.85 -6.04 -5.30
CA GLY A 238 -4.61 -7.50 -5.38
C GLY A 238 -3.32 -7.94 -4.70
N LEU A 239 -2.40 -7.00 -4.46
CA LEU A 239 -1.06 -7.28 -3.95
C LEU A 239 -1.02 -7.61 -2.45
N GLY A 240 -1.96 -7.11 -1.64
CA GLY A 240 -1.92 -7.29 -0.19
C GLY A 240 -2.08 -8.75 0.25
N LEU A 241 -2.99 -9.49 -0.36
CA LEU A 241 -3.20 -10.91 -0.07
C LEU A 241 -2.04 -11.76 -0.63
N SER A 242 -1.58 -11.48 -1.84
CA SER A 242 -0.43 -12.19 -2.41
C SER A 242 0.86 -11.99 -1.59
N ILE A 243 1.09 -10.80 -1.04
CA ILE A 243 2.21 -10.55 -0.11
C ILE A 243 2.09 -11.43 1.14
N ILE A 244 0.89 -11.56 1.71
CA ILE A 244 0.66 -12.43 2.87
C ILE A 244 0.94 -13.89 2.50
N GLU A 245 0.45 -14.36 1.35
CA GLU A 245 0.67 -15.71 0.84
C GLU A 245 2.16 -16.01 0.62
N ASP A 246 2.88 -15.11 -0.05
CA ASP A 246 4.31 -15.23 -0.30
C ASP A 246 5.13 -15.32 1.01
N ILE A 247 4.77 -14.50 2.00
CA ILE A 247 5.42 -14.53 3.32
C ILE A 247 5.08 -15.83 4.05
N CYS A 248 3.82 -16.31 4.00
CA CYS A 248 3.45 -17.59 4.57
C CYS A 248 4.27 -18.73 3.95
N HIS A 249 4.42 -18.76 2.63
CA HIS A 249 5.27 -19.74 1.96
C HIS A 249 6.74 -19.65 2.39
N LYS A 250 7.28 -18.43 2.54
CA LYS A 250 8.67 -18.20 2.97
C LYS A 250 8.97 -18.80 4.35
N TYR A 251 7.99 -18.81 5.25
CA TYR A 251 8.14 -19.26 6.64
C TYR A 251 7.40 -20.57 6.94
N ASP A 252 7.21 -21.44 5.95
CA ASP A 252 6.47 -22.72 6.10
C ASP A 252 5.16 -22.56 6.89
N GLY A 253 4.48 -21.46 6.64
CA GLY A 253 3.26 -21.07 7.32
C GLY A 253 1.99 -21.47 6.59
N SER A 254 0.86 -21.02 7.13
CA SER A 254 -0.46 -21.22 6.52
C SER A 254 -1.36 -20.02 6.79
N TRP A 255 -2.38 -19.87 5.97
CA TRP A 255 -3.39 -18.83 6.15
C TRP A 255 -4.79 -19.40 5.91
N GLN A 256 -5.77 -18.85 6.62
CA GLN A 256 -7.18 -19.19 6.50
C GLN A 256 -8.05 -17.95 6.65
N TRP A 257 -9.10 -17.88 5.85
CA TRP A 257 -10.10 -16.82 5.85
C TRP A 257 -11.47 -17.42 6.15
N HIS A 258 -12.15 -16.87 7.14
CA HIS A 258 -13.49 -17.33 7.54
C HIS A 258 -14.46 -16.16 7.48
N ASP A 259 -15.47 -16.28 6.63
CA ASP A 259 -16.55 -15.30 6.48
C ASP A 259 -17.79 -15.79 7.22
N TYR A 260 -18.15 -15.11 8.31
CA TYR A 260 -19.34 -15.37 9.11
C TYR A 260 -20.48 -14.39 8.85
N GLY A 261 -20.49 -13.73 7.70
CA GLY A 261 -21.48 -12.73 7.30
C GLY A 261 -21.16 -11.35 7.84
N ASN A 262 -21.47 -11.03 9.07
CA ASN A 262 -21.20 -9.73 9.71
C ASN A 262 -19.81 -9.65 10.37
N ILE A 263 -19.09 -10.76 10.45
CA ILE A 263 -17.74 -10.87 11.01
C ILE A 263 -16.84 -11.56 10.00
N PHE A 264 -15.64 -11.07 9.86
CA PHE A 264 -14.58 -11.72 9.11
C PHE A 264 -13.42 -12.08 10.03
N GLU A 265 -12.91 -13.29 9.88
CA GLU A 265 -11.79 -13.80 10.66
C GLU A 265 -10.66 -14.19 9.72
N SER A 266 -9.47 -13.68 10.01
CA SER A 266 -8.25 -13.99 9.31
C SER A 266 -7.28 -14.68 10.25
N VAL A 267 -6.80 -15.86 9.88
CA VAL A 267 -5.82 -16.64 10.66
C VAL A 267 -4.57 -16.83 9.82
N ILE A 268 -3.42 -16.39 10.34
CA ILE A 268 -2.11 -16.57 9.70
C ILE A 268 -1.19 -17.25 10.72
N LEU A 269 -0.50 -18.28 10.27
CA LEU A 269 0.52 -18.98 11.05
C LEU A 269 1.86 -18.87 10.33
N LEU A 270 2.87 -18.39 11.03
CA LEU A 270 4.24 -18.31 10.53
C LEU A 270 5.16 -19.13 11.42
N ARG A 271 5.98 -20.00 10.86
CA ARG A 271 6.95 -20.80 11.61
C ARG A 271 8.20 -19.96 11.90
N TYR A 272 8.68 -19.98 13.17
CA TYR A 272 9.89 -19.25 13.60
C TYR A 272 10.89 -20.14 14.27
#